data_67aaffd5272a73fce75d22fc14cae8cb
#
_entry.id   67aaffd5272a73fce75d22fc14cae8cb
#
_cell.length_a   1.000
_cell.length_b   1.000
_cell.length_c   1.000
_cell.angle_alpha   90.00
_cell.angle_beta   90.00
_cell.angle_gamma   90.00
#
_symmetry.space_group_name_H-M   'P 1'
#
loop_
_entity.id
_entity.type
_entity.pdbx_description
1 polymer ?
#
loop_
_entity_poly.entity_id
_entity_poly.type
_entity_poly.pdbx_seq_one_letter_code
_entity_poly.pdbx_strand_id
1 'polypeptide(L)'
;MSTDTSHSDGSSNDDFTFKFTESGGMTPRYLMIFFDSKTNTLTSSTDISGSNLSHKPIHNSEKEELKHEITNNDFFGSKLDYPPEKEDPSLVAYNLSITMGNRTHTTTWTNDSKEMSEGVSKIVDAIRRITAKEKVV
;
A
#
# COMPACT_ATOMS: atom_id res chain seq x y z
N MET A 1 -25.25 -9.18 -21.99
CA MET A 1 -24.66 -9.01 -21.97
C MET A 1 -24.05 -9.01 -21.73
N SER A 2 -24.08 -9.05 -21.60
CA SER A 2 -23.38 -8.86 -21.45
C SER A 2 -22.79 -8.91 -21.06
N THR A 3 -22.87 -9.00 -20.98
CA THR A 3 -22.25 -8.88 -20.72
C THR A 3 -21.63 -8.96 -20.38
N ASP A 4 -21.70 -8.99 -20.49
CA ASP A 4 -21.03 -8.91 -20.19
C ASP A 4 -20.46 -8.91 -19.74
N THR A 5 -20.59 -8.96 -19.71
CA THR A 5 -19.98 -8.76 -19.34
C THR A 5 -19.49 -8.88 -18.69
N SER A 6 -19.65 -9.04 -18.64
CA SER A 6 -19.16 -8.96 -18.17
C SER A 6 -18.69 -9.29 -17.58
N HIS A 7 -18.69 -9.48 -17.64
CA HIS A 7 -18.09 -9.51 -17.19
C HIS A 7 -17.32 -9.78 -16.84
N SER A 8 -17.94 -10.85 -16.89
CA SER A 8 -16.87 -10.97 -16.58
C SER A 8 -15.89 -10.03 -16.70
N ASP A 9 -15.88 -9.63 -17.17
CA ASP A 9 -15.10 -8.63 -17.17
C ASP A 9 -15.06 -7.84 -15.98
N GLY A 10 -15.78 -7.94 -15.14
CA GLY A 10 -15.78 -7.31 -13.88
C GLY A 10 -14.58 -7.64 -13.05
N SER A 11 -14.04 -8.80 -13.19
CA SER A 11 -12.89 -9.19 -12.38
C SER A 11 -11.67 -8.30 -12.64
N SER A 12 -11.50 -7.80 -13.86
CA SER A 12 -10.35 -6.94 -14.14
C SER A 12 -10.46 -5.61 -13.40
N ASN A 13 -11.68 -5.16 -13.09
CA ASN A 13 -11.87 -3.93 -12.33
C ASN A 13 -11.60 -4.12 -10.85
N ASP A 14 -11.55 -5.36 -10.39
CA ASP A 14 -11.26 -5.70 -9.00
C ASP A 14 -9.78 -5.87 -8.73
N ASP A 15 -8.98 -5.96 -9.78
CA ASP A 15 -7.54 -6.12 -9.61
C ASP A 15 -6.93 -4.83 -9.10
N PHE A 16 -5.96 -4.98 -8.23
CA PHE A 16 -5.28 -3.81 -7.69
C PHE A 16 -3.83 -4.12 -7.41
N THR A 17 -3.02 -3.08 -7.40
CA THR A 17 -1.64 -3.12 -6.95
C THR A 17 -1.43 -1.99 -5.96
N PHE A 18 -0.48 -2.17 -5.06
CA PHE A 18 -0.05 -1.04 -4.25
C PHE A 18 1.45 -1.09 -4.06
N LYS A 19 2.01 0.09 -3.80
CA LYS A 19 3.41 0.22 -3.43
C LYS A 19 3.48 1.13 -2.22
N PHE A 20 4.04 0.60 -1.14
CA PHE A 20 4.23 1.33 0.10
C PHE A 20 5.72 1.46 0.35
N THR A 21 6.19 2.67 0.61
CA THR A 21 7.59 2.89 0.93
C THR A 21 7.72 3.66 2.23
N GLU A 22 8.79 3.39 2.93
CA GLU A 22 9.13 4.04 4.18
C GLU A 22 10.63 4.31 4.11
N SER A 23 11.03 5.59 4.29
CA SER A 23 12.44 5.93 4.14
C SER A 23 12.81 7.07 5.08
N GLY A 24 14.09 7.13 5.46
CA GLY A 24 14.62 8.18 6.31
C GLY A 24 14.75 7.77 7.75
N GLY A 25 14.72 8.77 8.65
CA GLY A 25 14.93 8.56 10.06
C GLY A 25 16.33 8.95 10.47
N MET A 26 16.60 8.96 11.79
CA MET A 26 17.93 9.31 12.30
C MET A 26 18.99 8.34 11.81
N THR A 27 18.66 7.05 11.78
CA THR A 27 19.50 6.06 11.10
C THR A 27 18.77 5.75 9.79
N PRO A 28 19.23 6.32 8.67
CA PRO A 28 18.48 6.18 7.42
C PRO A 28 18.24 4.74 7.07
N ARG A 29 17.00 4.44 6.72
CA ARG A 29 16.60 3.10 6.34
C ARG A 29 15.58 3.19 5.23
N TYR A 30 15.33 2.07 4.60
CA TYR A 30 14.40 2.00 3.48
C TYR A 30 13.61 0.70 3.57
N LEU A 31 12.32 0.78 3.29
CA LEU A 31 11.46 -0.39 3.17
C LEU A 31 10.50 -0.15 2.03
N MET A 32 10.38 -1.14 1.15
CA MET A 32 9.39 -1.11 0.07
C MET A 32 8.56 -2.38 0.16
N ILE A 33 7.25 -2.22 0.03
CA ILE A 33 6.32 -3.34 -0.06
C ILE A 33 5.45 -3.11 -1.30
N PHE A 34 5.46 -4.07 -2.19
CA PHE A 34 4.66 -4.02 -3.41
C PHE A 34 3.76 -5.24 -3.45
N PHE A 35 2.51 -5.04 -3.85
CA PHE A 35 1.55 -6.14 -3.96
C PHE A 35 0.85 -6.09 -5.32
N ASP A 36 0.67 -7.29 -5.90
CA ASP A 36 -0.08 -7.45 -7.14
C ASP A 36 -1.16 -8.51 -6.91
N SER A 37 -2.42 -8.09 -7.01
CA SER A 37 -3.53 -9.00 -6.74
C SER A 37 -3.67 -10.09 -7.80
N LYS A 38 -3.15 -9.87 -8.99
CA LYS A 38 -3.22 -10.89 -10.05
C LYS A 38 -2.39 -12.11 -9.73
N THR A 39 -1.26 -11.90 -9.07
CA THR A 39 -0.38 -13.00 -8.68
C THR A 39 -0.48 -13.34 -7.22
N ASN A 40 -1.18 -12.50 -6.46
CA ASN A 40 -1.35 -12.65 -5.01
C ASN A 40 -0.02 -12.68 -4.27
N THR A 41 0.94 -11.89 -4.76
CA THR A 41 2.32 -11.92 -4.28
C THR A 41 2.72 -10.58 -3.68
N LEU A 42 3.26 -10.62 -2.47
CA LEU A 42 3.92 -9.48 -1.84
C LEU A 42 5.40 -9.52 -2.19
N THR A 43 5.92 -8.40 -2.64
CA THR A 43 7.33 -8.22 -2.90
C THR A 43 7.85 -7.15 -1.97
N SER A 44 8.97 -7.39 -1.30
CA SER A 44 9.52 -6.40 -0.39
C SER A 44 11.03 -6.30 -0.57
N SER A 45 11.57 -5.16 -0.18
CA SER A 45 13.01 -4.91 -0.21
C SER A 45 13.34 -3.85 0.84
N THR A 46 14.51 -4.01 1.45
CA THR A 46 15.07 -2.98 2.32
C THR A 46 16.23 -2.26 1.65
N ASP A 47 16.43 -2.50 0.35
CA ASP A 47 17.54 -1.93 -0.42
C ASP A 47 16.97 -0.96 -1.44
N ILE A 48 17.34 0.32 -1.33
CA ILE A 48 16.81 1.37 -2.19
C ILE A 48 17.18 1.14 -3.66
N SER A 49 18.23 0.37 -3.92
CA SER A 49 18.62 0.07 -5.31
C SER A 49 17.67 -0.95 -5.96
N GLY A 50 16.78 -1.54 -5.18
CA GLY A 50 15.85 -2.52 -5.73
C GLY A 50 16.38 -3.93 -5.80
N SER A 51 17.56 -4.18 -5.23
CA SER A 51 18.06 -5.54 -5.13
C SER A 51 17.56 -6.18 -3.84
N ASN A 52 17.87 -7.46 -3.65
CA ASN A 52 17.46 -8.22 -2.47
C ASN A 52 15.94 -8.25 -2.29
N LEU A 53 15.25 -8.54 -3.38
CA LEU A 53 13.79 -8.66 -3.34
C LEU A 53 13.35 -9.96 -2.67
N SER A 54 12.32 -9.86 -1.85
CA SER A 54 11.65 -11.02 -1.27
C SER A 54 10.25 -11.11 -1.85
N HIS A 55 9.84 -12.30 -2.26
CA HIS A 55 8.52 -12.52 -2.82
C HIS A 55 7.79 -13.55 -1.96
N LYS A 56 6.58 -13.23 -1.54
CA LYS A 56 5.79 -14.13 -0.71
C LYS A 56 4.35 -14.13 -1.17
N PRO A 57 3.76 -15.31 -1.38
CA PRO A 57 2.32 -15.35 -1.67
C PRO A 57 1.54 -15.07 -0.41
N ILE A 58 0.36 -14.48 -0.57
CA ILE A 58 -0.56 -14.33 0.55
C ILE A 58 -1.84 -15.09 0.24
N HIS A 59 -2.64 -15.30 1.27
CA HIS A 59 -3.91 -16.01 1.11
C HIS A 59 -4.94 -15.12 0.43
N ASN A 60 -5.85 -15.74 -0.27
CA ASN A 60 -6.91 -15.00 -0.95
C ASN A 60 -7.74 -14.18 0.04
N SER A 61 -7.95 -14.70 1.25
CA SER A 61 -8.68 -13.97 2.27
C SER A 61 -7.97 -12.69 2.68
N GLU A 62 -6.64 -12.71 2.68
CA GLU A 62 -5.86 -11.51 3.00
C GLU A 62 -5.92 -10.49 1.86
N LYS A 63 -5.92 -10.98 0.62
CA LYS A 63 -6.10 -10.09 -0.53
C LYS A 63 -7.47 -9.40 -0.45
N GLU A 64 -8.52 -10.15 -0.12
CA GLU A 64 -9.85 -9.57 0.00
C GLU A 64 -9.94 -8.59 1.15
N GLU A 65 -9.23 -8.85 2.23
CA GLU A 65 -9.17 -7.91 3.34
C GLU A 65 -8.53 -6.59 2.92
N LEU A 66 -7.43 -6.65 2.19
CA LEU A 66 -6.77 -5.44 1.68
C LEU A 66 -7.69 -4.65 0.76
N LYS A 67 -8.35 -5.34 -0.15
CA LYS A 67 -9.28 -4.71 -1.08
C LYS A 67 -10.40 -4.01 -0.32
N HIS A 68 -10.93 -4.67 0.70
CA HIS A 68 -12.01 -4.14 1.53
C HIS A 68 -11.56 -2.86 2.26
N GLU A 69 -10.37 -2.88 2.85
CA GLU A 69 -9.86 -1.70 3.53
C GLU A 69 -9.67 -0.53 2.57
N ILE A 70 -9.16 -0.81 1.37
CA ILE A 70 -8.93 0.25 0.39
C ILE A 70 -10.26 0.87 -0.04
N THR A 71 -11.27 0.06 -0.32
CA THR A 71 -12.55 0.57 -0.81
C THR A 71 -13.35 1.25 0.29
N ASN A 72 -13.29 0.73 1.52
CA ASN A 72 -14.10 1.27 2.61
C ASN A 72 -13.53 2.53 3.22
N ASN A 73 -12.25 2.81 3.04
CA ASN A 73 -11.60 3.95 3.66
C ASN A 73 -11.34 5.09 2.69
N ASP A 74 -11.97 5.04 1.52
CA ASP A 74 -11.93 6.12 0.53
C ASP A 74 -10.52 6.61 0.25
N PHE A 75 -9.63 5.65 -0.05
CA PHE A 75 -8.24 6.00 -0.32
C PHE A 75 -8.13 7.01 -1.46
N PHE A 76 -8.94 6.84 -2.51
CA PHE A 76 -8.84 7.68 -3.70
C PHE A 76 -9.33 9.11 -3.45
N GLY A 77 -9.99 9.35 -2.32
CA GLY A 77 -10.38 10.70 -1.92
C GLY A 77 -9.42 11.35 -0.94
N SER A 78 -8.33 10.66 -0.55
CA SER A 78 -7.38 11.21 0.39
C SER A 78 -6.53 12.31 -0.24
N LYS A 79 -5.88 13.12 0.58
CA LYS A 79 -5.01 14.17 0.10
C LYS A 79 -3.76 13.57 -0.53
N LEU A 80 -3.16 14.31 -1.46
CA LEU A 80 -1.91 13.88 -2.07
C LEU A 80 -0.75 13.94 -1.09
N ASP A 81 -0.83 14.82 -0.10
CA ASP A 81 0.25 15.00 0.85
C ASP A 81 -0.28 15.46 2.19
N TYR A 82 0.28 14.87 3.24
CA TYR A 82 0.01 15.28 4.62
C TYR A 82 1.35 15.75 5.19
N PRO A 83 1.62 17.07 5.15
CA PRO A 83 2.96 17.56 5.51
C PRO A 83 3.24 17.38 7.00
N PRO A 84 4.52 17.36 7.39
CA PRO A 84 4.88 17.27 8.80
C PRO A 84 4.55 18.57 9.52
N GLU A 85 4.39 18.48 10.84
CA GLU A 85 4.21 19.68 11.64
C GLU A 85 5.46 20.53 11.67
N LYS A 86 6.61 19.88 11.75
CA LYS A 86 7.91 20.53 11.78
C LYS A 86 8.85 19.79 10.86
N GLU A 87 9.69 20.52 10.17
CA GLU A 87 10.74 19.90 9.40
C GLU A 87 11.85 19.44 10.33
N ASP A 88 12.28 18.20 10.14
CA ASP A 88 13.26 17.59 11.03
C ASP A 88 13.96 16.49 10.24
N PRO A 89 15.31 16.47 10.20
CA PRO A 89 16.00 15.44 9.43
C PRO A 89 15.79 14.02 9.96
N SER A 90 15.26 13.87 11.18
CA SER A 90 14.98 12.54 11.72
C SER A 90 13.64 11.99 11.28
N LEU A 91 12.86 12.75 10.51
CA LEU A 91 11.53 12.30 10.07
C LEU A 91 11.64 11.11 9.13
N VAL A 92 10.67 10.20 9.25
CA VAL A 92 10.51 9.09 8.34
C VAL A 92 9.42 9.47 7.34
N ALA A 93 9.73 9.36 6.07
CA ALA A 93 8.79 9.70 4.99
C ALA A 93 8.11 8.42 4.50
N TYR A 94 6.81 8.52 4.28
CA TYR A 94 5.97 7.41 3.81
C TYR A 94 5.31 7.78 2.51
N ASN A 95 5.13 6.78 1.66
CA ASN A 95 4.47 6.95 0.38
C ASN A 95 3.62 5.72 0.13
N LEU A 96 2.36 5.92 -0.24
CA LEU A 96 1.46 4.82 -0.58
C LEU A 96 0.77 5.16 -1.89
N SER A 97 0.99 4.31 -2.89
CA SER A 97 0.37 4.44 -4.20
C SER A 97 -0.47 3.21 -4.45
N ILE A 98 -1.73 3.40 -4.84
CA ILE A 98 -2.64 2.29 -5.12
C ILE A 98 -3.26 2.51 -6.48
N THR A 99 -3.23 1.46 -7.29
CA THR A 99 -3.93 1.42 -8.57
C THR A 99 -5.02 0.36 -8.48
N MET A 100 -6.25 0.74 -8.75
CA MET A 100 -7.39 -0.18 -8.72
C MET A 100 -8.23 0.09 -9.97
N GLY A 101 -8.32 -0.92 -10.84
CA GLY A 101 -8.95 -0.72 -12.13
C GLY A 101 -8.15 0.29 -12.95
N ASN A 102 -8.81 1.38 -13.35
CA ASN A 102 -8.15 2.43 -14.12
C ASN A 102 -7.86 3.67 -13.27
N ARG A 103 -7.93 3.57 -11.95
CA ARG A 103 -7.67 4.69 -11.04
C ARG A 103 -6.35 4.48 -10.33
N THR A 104 -5.58 5.54 -10.22
CA THR A 104 -4.32 5.54 -9.46
C THR A 104 -4.31 6.77 -8.56
N HIS A 105 -3.91 6.57 -7.30
CA HIS A 105 -3.79 7.67 -6.36
C HIS A 105 -2.59 7.41 -5.46
N THR A 106 -1.83 8.46 -5.20
CA THR A 106 -0.66 8.39 -4.34
C THR A 106 -0.80 9.42 -3.23
N THR A 107 -0.47 9.02 -2.00
CA THR A 107 -0.45 9.95 -0.90
C THR A 107 0.87 9.80 -0.14
N THR A 108 1.36 10.90 0.42
CA THR A 108 2.61 10.93 1.17
C THR A 108 2.37 11.56 2.54
N TRP A 109 3.17 11.14 3.51
CA TRP A 109 3.09 11.69 4.87
C TRP A 109 4.40 11.37 5.60
N THR A 110 4.51 11.88 6.81
CA THR A 110 5.65 11.56 7.67
C THR A 110 5.13 11.05 9.01
N ASN A 111 6.05 10.54 9.84
CA ASN A 111 5.66 10.09 11.18
C ASN A 111 5.23 11.25 12.09
N ASP A 112 5.40 12.50 11.63
CA ASP A 112 5.02 13.69 12.37
C ASP A 112 3.77 14.37 11.80
N SER A 113 3.11 13.77 10.81
CA SER A 113 1.94 14.35 10.19
C SER A 113 0.73 14.16 11.11
N LYS A 114 0.19 15.27 11.63
CA LYS A 114 -0.93 15.18 12.57
C LYS A 114 -2.28 15.10 11.91
N GLU A 115 -2.39 15.60 10.69
CA GLU A 115 -3.67 15.59 9.99
C GLU A 115 -3.85 14.38 9.09
N MET A 116 -3.12 13.33 9.40
CA MET A 116 -3.17 12.10 8.64
C MET A 116 -4.58 11.52 8.62
N SER A 117 -5.02 11.10 7.45
CA SER A 117 -6.33 10.47 7.29
C SER A 117 -6.40 9.17 8.09
N GLU A 118 -7.48 9.02 8.85
CA GLU A 118 -7.71 7.78 9.59
C GLU A 118 -7.86 6.60 8.62
N GLY A 119 -8.48 6.85 7.46
CA GLY A 119 -8.64 5.80 6.46
C GLY A 119 -7.32 5.30 5.92
N VAL A 120 -6.40 6.24 5.62
CA VAL A 120 -5.08 5.84 5.13
C VAL A 120 -4.34 5.07 6.22
N SER A 121 -4.45 5.50 7.49
CA SER A 121 -3.82 4.77 8.59
C SER A 121 -4.33 3.35 8.70
N LYS A 122 -5.62 3.14 8.52
CA LYS A 122 -6.21 1.80 8.60
C LYS A 122 -5.68 0.89 7.47
N ILE A 123 -5.53 1.46 6.27
CA ILE A 123 -5.00 0.70 5.15
C ILE A 123 -3.54 0.30 5.44
N VAL A 124 -2.74 1.23 5.94
CA VAL A 124 -1.35 0.95 6.26
C VAL A 124 -1.24 -0.11 7.35
N ASP A 125 -2.11 -0.02 8.37
CA ASP A 125 -2.12 -1.02 9.43
C ASP A 125 -2.41 -2.42 8.87
N ALA A 126 -3.34 -2.53 7.93
CA ALA A 126 -3.64 -3.80 7.30
C ALA A 126 -2.45 -4.32 6.51
N ILE A 127 -1.77 -3.44 5.76
CA ILE A 127 -0.59 -3.81 5.00
C ILE A 127 0.49 -4.35 5.93
N ARG A 128 0.76 -3.65 7.04
CA ARG A 128 1.79 -4.06 7.98
C ARG A 128 1.46 -5.37 8.67
N ARG A 129 0.19 -5.55 9.03
CA ARG A 129 -0.24 -6.77 9.71
C ARG A 129 -0.06 -7.99 8.80
N ILE A 130 -0.49 -7.85 7.54
CA ILE A 130 -0.41 -8.96 6.60
C ILE A 130 1.05 -9.26 6.25
N THR A 131 1.86 -8.20 6.07
CA THR A 131 3.27 -8.39 5.76
C THR A 131 4.00 -9.08 6.92
N ALA A 132 3.71 -8.68 8.15
CA ALA A 132 4.34 -9.29 9.32
C ALA A 132 3.92 -10.75 9.46
N LYS A 133 2.65 -11.04 9.20
CA LYS A 133 2.12 -12.38 9.29
C LYS A 133 2.82 -13.32 8.30
N GLU A 134 3.09 -12.82 7.09
CA GLU A 134 3.76 -13.62 6.08
C GLU A 134 5.24 -13.82 6.38
N LYS A 135 5.82 -12.98 7.24
CA LYS A 135 7.21 -13.14 7.64
C LYS A 135 7.39 -14.17 8.74
N VAL A 136 6.36 -14.40 9.52
CA VAL A 136 6.41 -15.34 10.63
C VAL A 136 6.13 -16.73 10.10
N VAL A 137 7.10 -17.56 10.16
CA VAL A 137 6.98 -18.91 9.64
C VAL A 137 7.08 -19.91 10.75
#